data_aa27783863d991eede4f61d5ea8b2187
#
_entry.id   aa27783863d991eede4f61d5ea8b2187
#
_cell.length_a   1.000
_cell.length_b   1.000
_cell.length_c   1.000
_cell.angle_alpha   90.00
_cell.angle_beta   90.00
_cell.angle_gamma   90.00
#
_symmetry.space_group_name_H-M   'P 1'
#
loop_
_entity.id
_entity.type
_entity.pdbx_description
1 polymer ?
#
loop_
_entity_poly.entity_id
_entity_poly.type
_entity_poly.pdbx_seq_one_letter_code
_entity_poly.pdbx_strand_id
1 'polypeptide(L)'
;MWPFKTKISANVQTVAQQVNFALKSITLPESQPSWSLIPKSKGDWSTTVAIDEGYNSSAIVYAAVEKRAKLIAGVPWYAGIKNADGQIERLPLNHPLNQLISKPNTDQSWYEVMYCASQMLDLSGSAFMPEVKGGARGMPISIAVLNSEFMKIKPGRSQLVDMYEYTNGNTSRKILPEDMVQLKLPNPKDPYFGQPVLMAAGRATDIDREAGNWQKSSLQNRNISDIHIEVPEGTQADQIEAIQAKLKERSQTPGNARSPLVSSGKINQLSRTAVEMDFANSRRSVWTEIAAVFGVPLAALGFTESVNLANADAMMKQLWQDTIVPQLELFKRQFDHQLASEFGDGVCMEFDLSNVTALQESLDSKLVNAQRLYQLGFSLAAINQRLELGFNDDEIFEPEPLEDEIAVSDDEVKRLLKAVGYGE
;
A
#
# COMPACT_ATOMS: atom_id res chain seq x y z
N MET A 1 -1.60 -53.20 16.47
CA MET A 1 -2.24 -52.02 17.08
C MET A 1 -1.17 -51.23 17.80
N TRP A 2 -0.72 -50.12 17.28
CA TRP A 2 0.47 -49.42 17.78
C TRP A 2 0.06 -48.32 18.79
N PRO A 3 0.73 -48.23 19.95
CA PRO A 3 0.32 -47.33 21.06
C PRO A 3 0.76 -45.87 20.88
N PHE A 4 1.28 -45.47 19.72
CA PHE A 4 1.84 -44.12 19.51
C PHE A 4 0.79 -43.04 19.19
N LYS A 5 -0.40 -43.35 18.73
CA LYS A 5 -1.44 -42.38 18.37
C LYS A 5 -2.06 -41.68 19.59
N THR A 6 -2.06 -42.31 20.76
CA THR A 6 -2.69 -41.77 21.97
C THR A 6 -1.81 -40.75 22.72
N LYS A 7 -0.47 -40.83 22.58
CA LYS A 7 0.44 -39.92 23.26
C LYS A 7 0.57 -38.55 22.56
N ILE A 8 0.42 -38.52 21.24
CA ILE A 8 0.51 -37.23 20.47
C ILE A 8 -0.74 -36.37 20.71
N SER A 9 -1.93 -36.97 20.79
CA SER A 9 -3.17 -36.22 21.09
C SER A 9 -3.21 -35.66 22.52
N ALA A 10 -2.65 -36.40 23.49
CA ALA A 10 -2.56 -35.93 24.89
C ALA A 10 -1.57 -34.77 25.03
N ASN A 11 -0.45 -34.80 24.31
CA ASN A 11 0.51 -33.69 24.34
C ASN A 11 -0.03 -32.42 23.67
N VAL A 12 -0.75 -32.53 22.57
CA VAL A 12 -1.36 -31.38 21.89
C VAL A 12 -2.46 -30.76 22.75
N GLN A 13 -3.28 -31.57 23.43
CA GLN A 13 -4.27 -31.07 24.39
C GLN A 13 -3.62 -30.40 25.61
N THR A 14 -2.50 -30.93 26.11
CA THR A 14 -1.78 -30.34 27.26
C THR A 14 -1.12 -29.02 26.86
N VAL A 15 -0.53 -28.92 25.68
CA VAL A 15 0.06 -27.68 25.16
C VAL A 15 -1.04 -26.63 24.91
N ALA A 16 -2.16 -27.02 24.30
CA ALA A 16 -3.31 -26.15 24.12
C ALA A 16 -3.89 -25.64 25.46
N GLN A 17 -3.94 -26.49 26.51
CA GLN A 17 -4.34 -26.08 27.84
C GLN A 17 -3.33 -25.16 28.52
N GLN A 18 -2.02 -25.39 28.32
CA GLN A 18 -0.97 -24.50 28.86
C GLN A 18 -0.96 -23.13 28.15
N VAL A 19 -1.15 -23.10 26.83
CA VAL A 19 -1.31 -21.85 26.07
C VAL A 19 -2.56 -21.10 26.51
N ASN A 20 -3.68 -21.79 26.69
CA ASN A 20 -4.91 -21.19 27.21
C ASN A 20 -4.78 -20.70 28.66
N PHE A 21 -3.98 -21.39 29.49
CA PHE A 21 -3.71 -20.96 30.84
C PHE A 21 -2.78 -19.73 30.89
N ALA A 22 -1.77 -19.68 30.04
CA ALA A 22 -0.89 -18.51 29.87
C ALA A 22 -1.67 -17.29 29.35
N LEU A 23 -2.60 -17.49 28.40
CA LEU A 23 -3.50 -16.43 27.92
C LEU A 23 -4.49 -15.95 29.00
N LYS A 24 -4.95 -16.84 29.90
CA LYS A 24 -5.84 -16.49 31.02
C LYS A 24 -5.17 -15.65 32.11
N SER A 25 -3.84 -15.71 32.23
CA SER A 25 -3.09 -14.93 33.25
C SER A 25 -2.69 -13.53 32.75
N ILE A 26 -2.87 -13.24 31.47
CA ILE A 26 -2.64 -11.90 30.94
C ILE A 26 -3.94 -11.11 31.09
N THR A 27 -4.00 -10.25 32.09
CA THR A 27 -5.02 -9.19 32.18
C THR A 27 -4.68 -8.17 31.09
N LEU A 28 -5.26 -8.37 29.90
CA LEU A 28 -5.12 -7.41 28.82
C LEU A 28 -5.92 -6.15 29.18
N PRO A 29 -5.35 -4.95 29.10
CA PRO A 29 -6.08 -3.72 29.36
C PRO A 29 -7.25 -3.61 28.38
N GLU A 30 -8.36 -2.99 28.83
CA GLU A 30 -9.44 -2.63 27.90
C GLU A 30 -8.85 -1.85 26.72
N SER A 31 -8.96 -2.42 25.52
CA SER A 31 -8.38 -1.79 24.35
C SER A 31 -9.19 -0.56 23.94
N GLN A 32 -8.74 0.57 24.38
CA GLN A 32 -8.93 1.81 23.64
C GLN A 32 -7.79 1.87 22.62
N PRO A 33 -8.03 2.28 21.38
CA PRO A 33 -6.95 2.49 20.42
C PRO A 33 -5.92 3.42 21.06
N SER A 34 -4.74 2.89 21.41
CA SER A 34 -3.70 3.70 22.06
C SER A 34 -2.94 4.53 21.02
N TRP A 35 -3.60 5.51 20.44
CA TRP A 35 -3.03 6.49 19.52
C TRP A 35 -2.04 7.47 20.20
N SER A 36 -1.76 7.27 21.49
CA SER A 36 -1.00 8.19 22.34
C SER A 36 0.52 8.17 22.17
N LEU A 37 1.05 7.70 21.04
CA LEU A 37 2.49 7.59 20.82
C LEU A 37 3.08 8.57 19.83
N ILE A 38 2.28 9.33 19.18
CA ILE A 38 2.76 10.57 18.56
C ILE A 38 2.92 11.57 19.71
N PRO A 39 4.12 12.17 19.88
CA PRO A 39 4.31 13.18 20.95
C PRO A 39 3.18 14.20 20.82
N LYS A 40 2.51 14.47 21.92
CA LYS A 40 1.39 15.42 22.01
C LYS A 40 1.80 16.78 21.43
N SER A 41 1.70 16.92 20.14
CA SER A 41 1.58 18.21 19.49
C SER A 41 0.12 18.33 19.06
N LYS A 42 -0.67 18.95 19.94
CA LYS A 42 -2.05 19.39 19.66
C LYS A 42 -2.93 18.41 18.88
N GLY A 43 -3.40 17.35 19.52
CA GLY A 43 -4.45 16.48 19.00
C GLY A 43 -4.09 15.01 19.11
N ASP A 44 -4.93 14.24 19.78
CA ASP A 44 -4.84 12.78 19.81
C ASP A 44 -5.15 12.27 18.38
N TRP A 45 -4.18 11.63 17.73
CA TRP A 45 -4.41 10.97 16.45
C TRP A 45 -5.45 9.87 16.63
N SER A 46 -6.63 10.09 16.11
CA SER A 46 -7.71 9.11 15.94
C SER A 46 -7.86 8.77 14.47
N THR A 47 -8.62 7.73 14.14
CA THR A 47 -8.97 7.41 12.76
C THR A 47 -9.65 8.60 12.05
N THR A 48 -10.49 9.36 12.78
CA THR A 48 -11.12 10.60 12.29
C THR A 48 -10.06 11.63 11.88
N VAL A 49 -9.11 11.91 12.78
CA VAL A 49 -8.03 12.87 12.52
C VAL A 49 -7.14 12.38 11.36
N ALA A 50 -6.87 11.07 11.28
CA ALA A 50 -6.13 10.49 10.16
C ALA A 50 -6.83 10.69 8.82
N ILE A 51 -8.16 10.56 8.79
CA ILE A 51 -8.95 10.77 7.58
C ILE A 51 -9.03 12.28 7.27
N ASP A 52 -9.41 13.11 8.21
CA ASP A 52 -9.71 14.52 7.95
C ASP A 52 -8.45 15.36 7.78
N GLU A 53 -7.47 15.22 8.68
CA GLU A 53 -6.26 16.02 8.68
C GLU A 53 -5.10 15.37 7.91
N GLY A 54 -5.12 14.06 7.73
CA GLY A 54 -4.13 13.34 6.94
C GLY A 54 -4.57 13.13 5.50
N TYR A 55 -5.54 12.24 5.29
CA TYR A 55 -5.95 11.80 3.95
C TYR A 55 -6.67 12.90 3.15
N ASN A 56 -7.63 13.60 3.75
CA ASN A 56 -8.40 14.64 3.06
C ASN A 56 -7.63 15.96 2.87
N SER A 57 -6.62 16.24 3.70
CA SER A 57 -5.91 17.53 3.69
C SER A 57 -4.55 17.49 2.97
N SER A 58 -3.91 16.32 2.84
CA SER A 58 -2.61 16.17 2.17
C SER A 58 -2.74 15.45 0.84
N ALA A 59 -2.49 16.17 -0.26
CA ALA A 59 -2.59 15.62 -1.61
C ALA A 59 -1.64 14.43 -1.84
N ILE A 60 -0.46 14.43 -1.21
CA ILE A 60 0.51 13.35 -1.37
C ILE A 60 0.10 12.09 -0.60
N VAL A 61 -0.47 12.25 0.59
CA VAL A 61 -1.04 11.13 1.36
C VAL A 61 -2.20 10.51 0.61
N TYR A 62 -3.13 11.35 0.13
CA TYR A 62 -4.24 10.91 -0.72
C TYR A 62 -3.73 10.10 -1.91
N ALA A 63 -2.79 10.64 -2.67
CA ALA A 63 -2.24 9.99 -3.86
C ALA A 63 -1.57 8.64 -3.53
N ALA A 64 -0.84 8.54 -2.41
CA ALA A 64 -0.17 7.31 -1.99
C ALA A 64 -1.17 6.22 -1.57
N VAL A 65 -2.13 6.55 -0.72
CA VAL A 65 -3.21 5.64 -0.28
C VAL A 65 -4.03 5.16 -1.47
N GLU A 66 -4.46 6.09 -2.35
CA GLU A 66 -5.23 5.79 -3.56
C GLU A 66 -4.46 4.88 -4.53
N LYS A 67 -3.16 5.14 -4.71
CA LYS A 67 -2.33 4.31 -5.59
C LYS A 67 -2.26 2.87 -5.10
N ARG A 68 -2.02 2.67 -3.81
CA ARG A 68 -1.97 1.34 -3.19
C ARG A 68 -3.33 0.65 -3.28
N ALA A 69 -4.40 1.34 -2.87
CA ALA A 69 -5.76 0.79 -2.89
C ALA A 69 -6.18 0.34 -4.30
N LYS A 70 -5.90 1.15 -5.33
CA LYS A 70 -6.19 0.80 -6.74
C LYS A 70 -5.41 -0.41 -7.23
N LEU A 71 -4.13 -0.49 -6.89
CA LEU A 71 -3.30 -1.62 -7.31
C LEU A 71 -3.74 -2.93 -6.63
N ILE A 72 -4.03 -2.90 -5.33
CA ILE A 72 -4.49 -4.06 -4.56
C ILE A 72 -5.87 -4.52 -5.03
N ALA A 73 -6.81 -3.58 -5.18
CA ALA A 73 -8.17 -3.89 -5.61
C ALA A 73 -8.25 -4.43 -7.05
N GLY A 74 -7.31 -4.01 -7.90
CA GLY A 74 -7.24 -4.45 -9.30
C GLY A 74 -6.76 -5.88 -9.50
N VAL A 75 -6.25 -6.53 -8.46
CA VAL A 75 -5.79 -7.92 -8.55
C VAL A 75 -6.98 -8.88 -8.45
N PRO A 76 -7.18 -9.80 -9.42
CA PRO A 76 -8.24 -10.79 -9.36
C PRO A 76 -7.99 -11.83 -8.27
N TRP A 77 -9.05 -12.18 -7.54
CA TRP A 77 -9.03 -13.22 -6.51
C TRP A 77 -9.87 -14.41 -6.92
N TYR A 78 -9.50 -15.59 -6.45
CA TYR A 78 -10.24 -16.82 -6.68
C TYR A 78 -10.09 -17.80 -5.53
N ALA A 79 -11.04 -18.75 -5.43
CA ALA A 79 -10.96 -19.84 -4.48
C ALA A 79 -10.13 -20.99 -5.07
N GLY A 80 -9.23 -21.52 -4.26
CA GLY A 80 -8.43 -22.70 -4.55
C GLY A 80 -8.59 -23.78 -3.50
N ILE A 81 -8.11 -24.97 -3.80
CA ILE A 81 -7.97 -26.07 -2.84
C ILE A 81 -6.52 -26.54 -2.85
N LYS A 82 -5.94 -26.67 -1.67
CA LYS A 82 -4.57 -27.14 -1.52
C LYS A 82 -4.54 -28.67 -1.48
N ASN A 83 -3.92 -29.29 -2.49
CA ASN A 83 -3.73 -30.72 -2.59
C ASN A 83 -2.67 -31.23 -1.62
N ALA A 84 -2.60 -32.57 -1.44
CA ALA A 84 -1.62 -33.21 -0.56
C ALA A 84 -0.16 -32.89 -0.92
N ASP A 85 0.12 -32.62 -2.19
CA ASP A 85 1.43 -32.23 -2.72
C ASP A 85 1.75 -30.74 -2.53
N GLY A 86 0.83 -29.97 -1.90
CA GLY A 86 1.00 -28.56 -1.66
C GLY A 86 0.66 -27.65 -2.86
N GLN A 87 0.25 -28.23 -3.99
CA GLN A 87 -0.21 -27.47 -5.15
C GLN A 87 -1.62 -26.95 -4.91
N ILE A 88 -1.92 -25.76 -5.44
CA ILE A 88 -3.22 -25.15 -5.33
C ILE A 88 -3.94 -25.33 -6.67
N GLU A 89 -5.07 -25.99 -6.61
CA GLU A 89 -5.97 -26.20 -7.75
C GLU A 89 -7.12 -25.19 -7.65
N ARG A 90 -7.44 -24.54 -8.77
CA ARG A 90 -8.52 -23.55 -8.82
C ARG A 90 -9.88 -24.23 -8.72
N LEU A 91 -10.70 -23.81 -7.77
CA LEU A 91 -12.05 -24.29 -7.60
C LEU A 91 -12.98 -23.74 -8.70
N PRO A 92 -14.03 -24.49 -9.08
CA PRO A 92 -14.96 -24.07 -10.11
C PRO A 92 -15.73 -22.79 -9.71
N LEU A 93 -16.19 -22.02 -10.70
CA LEU A 93 -16.86 -20.72 -10.47
C LEU A 93 -18.16 -20.83 -9.64
N ASN A 94 -18.81 -22.00 -9.64
CA ASN A 94 -20.00 -22.26 -8.84
C ASN A 94 -19.69 -22.60 -7.37
N HIS A 95 -18.42 -22.67 -6.97
CA HIS A 95 -18.06 -22.87 -5.57
C HIS A 95 -18.52 -21.68 -4.73
N PRO A 96 -19.09 -21.89 -3.52
CA PRO A 96 -19.66 -20.80 -2.71
C PRO A 96 -18.69 -19.66 -2.42
N LEU A 97 -17.41 -19.93 -2.18
CA LEU A 97 -16.39 -18.89 -1.98
C LEU A 97 -16.15 -18.07 -3.25
N ASN A 98 -16.14 -18.69 -4.45
CA ASN A 98 -16.05 -17.95 -5.71
C ASN A 98 -17.30 -17.10 -5.97
N GLN A 99 -18.47 -17.57 -5.54
CA GLN A 99 -19.70 -16.78 -5.60
C GLN A 99 -19.64 -15.57 -4.67
N LEU A 100 -19.11 -15.73 -3.45
CA LEU A 100 -18.90 -14.62 -2.51
C LEU A 100 -17.91 -13.61 -3.07
N ILE A 101 -16.78 -14.03 -3.68
CA ILE A 101 -15.83 -13.16 -4.35
C ILE A 101 -16.48 -12.43 -5.53
N SER A 102 -17.29 -13.14 -6.32
CA SER A 102 -17.98 -12.52 -7.47
C SER A 102 -19.03 -11.49 -7.06
N LYS A 103 -19.73 -11.74 -5.94
CA LYS A 103 -20.78 -10.85 -5.41
C LYS A 103 -20.73 -10.82 -3.89
N PRO A 104 -19.84 -10.00 -3.30
CA PRO A 104 -19.63 -9.96 -1.86
C PRO A 104 -20.84 -9.44 -1.08
N ASN A 105 -21.62 -8.56 -1.68
CA ASN A 105 -22.89 -8.04 -1.13
C ASN A 105 -23.76 -7.45 -2.25
N THR A 106 -24.88 -6.80 -1.86
CA THR A 106 -25.83 -6.20 -2.82
C THR A 106 -25.33 -4.92 -3.44
N ASP A 107 -24.41 -4.21 -2.77
CA ASP A 107 -24.09 -2.81 -3.04
C ASP A 107 -22.66 -2.62 -3.56
N GLN A 108 -21.76 -3.56 -3.26
CA GLN A 108 -20.32 -3.44 -3.57
C GLN A 108 -19.85 -4.63 -4.40
N SER A 109 -18.91 -4.36 -5.29
CA SER A 109 -18.09 -5.37 -5.95
C SER A 109 -16.91 -5.79 -5.06
N TRP A 110 -16.27 -6.93 -5.37
CA TRP A 110 -15.04 -7.35 -4.67
C TRP A 110 -13.92 -6.31 -4.79
N TYR A 111 -13.84 -5.64 -5.94
CA TYR A 111 -12.92 -4.52 -6.14
C TYR A 111 -13.13 -3.44 -5.09
N GLU A 112 -14.38 -3.00 -4.85
CA GLU A 112 -14.68 -1.96 -3.86
C GLU A 112 -14.41 -2.43 -2.43
N VAL A 113 -14.70 -3.69 -2.11
CA VAL A 113 -14.37 -4.28 -0.80
C VAL A 113 -12.87 -4.24 -0.55
N MET A 114 -12.05 -4.70 -1.50
CA MET A 114 -10.59 -4.70 -1.38
C MET A 114 -10.00 -3.28 -1.37
N TYR A 115 -10.59 -2.38 -2.13
CA TYR A 115 -10.23 -0.97 -2.17
C TYR A 115 -10.43 -0.31 -0.81
N CYS A 116 -11.63 -0.41 -0.24
CA CYS A 116 -11.95 0.12 1.08
C CYS A 116 -11.12 -0.55 2.19
N ALA A 117 -10.92 -1.86 2.11
CA ALA A 117 -10.09 -2.59 3.07
C ALA A 117 -8.64 -2.09 3.07
N SER A 118 -8.06 -1.87 1.89
CA SER A 118 -6.70 -1.31 1.75
C SER A 118 -6.60 0.11 2.31
N GLN A 119 -7.60 0.97 2.03
CA GLN A 119 -7.64 2.33 2.59
C GLN A 119 -7.72 2.29 4.13
N MET A 120 -8.60 1.44 4.70
CA MET A 120 -8.73 1.32 6.16
C MET A 120 -7.44 0.83 6.81
N LEU A 121 -6.69 -0.07 6.17
CA LEU A 121 -5.38 -0.50 6.67
C LEU A 121 -4.35 0.62 6.69
N ASP A 122 -4.30 1.42 5.64
CA ASP A 122 -3.36 2.54 5.58
C ASP A 122 -3.70 3.64 6.60
N LEU A 123 -5.00 3.90 6.83
CA LEU A 123 -5.49 5.00 7.66
C LEU A 123 -5.73 4.62 9.12
N SER A 124 -6.19 3.39 9.40
CA SER A 124 -6.54 2.92 10.74
C SER A 124 -5.75 1.68 11.20
N GLY A 125 -4.97 1.06 10.31
CA GLY A 125 -4.22 -0.16 10.59
C GLY A 125 -5.04 -1.44 10.58
N SER A 126 -6.37 -1.34 10.56
CA SER A 126 -7.29 -2.47 10.59
C SER A 126 -8.48 -2.23 9.68
N ALA A 127 -8.93 -3.27 8.98
CA ALA A 127 -10.18 -3.30 8.25
C ALA A 127 -11.07 -4.41 8.83
N PHE A 128 -12.31 -4.06 9.12
CA PHE A 128 -13.29 -4.94 9.75
C PHE A 128 -14.37 -5.30 8.73
N MET A 129 -14.53 -6.59 8.49
CA MET A 129 -15.44 -7.11 7.50
C MET A 129 -16.36 -8.13 8.16
N PRO A 130 -17.55 -7.70 8.63
CA PRO A 130 -18.54 -8.62 9.16
C PRO A 130 -19.09 -9.52 8.05
N GLU A 131 -19.30 -10.77 8.41
CA GLU A 131 -19.93 -11.76 7.57
C GLU A 131 -21.40 -11.89 7.89
N VAL A 132 -22.20 -12.14 6.86
CA VAL A 132 -23.57 -12.61 6.99
C VAL A 132 -23.60 -14.07 6.58
N LYS A 133 -23.92 -14.95 7.51
CA LYS A 133 -23.99 -16.39 7.28
C LYS A 133 -25.41 -16.81 6.89
N GLY A 134 -25.52 -17.76 6.00
CA GLY A 134 -26.80 -18.22 5.49
C GLY A 134 -26.77 -19.63 4.93
N GLY A 135 -27.97 -20.13 4.55
CA GLY A 135 -28.14 -21.47 4.02
C GLY A 135 -28.06 -22.59 5.07
N ALA A 136 -28.23 -23.83 4.63
CA ALA A 136 -28.29 -25.01 5.51
C ALA A 136 -26.94 -25.33 6.19
N ARG A 137 -25.83 -24.79 5.69
CA ARG A 137 -24.48 -25.04 6.21
C ARG A 137 -23.91 -23.87 7.02
N GLY A 138 -24.64 -22.74 7.15
CA GLY A 138 -24.16 -21.58 7.87
C GLY A 138 -22.91 -20.91 7.27
N MET A 139 -22.68 -21.09 5.96
CA MET A 139 -21.52 -20.49 5.27
C MET A 139 -21.71 -18.98 5.07
N PRO A 140 -20.61 -18.20 5.00
CA PRO A 140 -20.68 -16.80 4.62
C PRO A 140 -21.29 -16.63 3.22
N ILE A 141 -22.30 -15.77 3.13
CA ILE A 141 -23.00 -15.42 1.88
C ILE A 141 -22.85 -13.95 1.52
N SER A 142 -22.42 -13.13 2.47
CA SER A 142 -22.15 -11.70 2.24
C SER A 142 -21.07 -11.20 3.18
N ILE A 143 -20.26 -10.27 2.68
CA ILE A 143 -19.20 -9.59 3.41
C ILE A 143 -19.15 -8.12 2.96
N ALA A 144 -18.89 -7.20 3.88
CA ALA A 144 -18.77 -5.77 3.60
C ALA A 144 -17.73 -5.14 4.50
N VAL A 145 -17.09 -4.05 4.08
CA VAL A 145 -16.12 -3.31 4.92
C VAL A 145 -16.86 -2.28 5.76
N LEU A 146 -16.61 -2.30 7.07
CA LEU A 146 -17.09 -1.27 8.01
C LEU A 146 -16.03 -0.20 8.24
N ASN A 147 -16.47 1.00 8.59
CA ASN A 147 -15.57 2.06 9.02
C ASN A 147 -14.95 1.69 10.37
N SER A 148 -13.64 1.58 10.40
CA SER A 148 -12.87 1.18 11.58
C SER A 148 -12.95 2.16 12.75
N GLU A 149 -13.31 3.42 12.49
CA GLU A 149 -13.50 4.47 13.50
C GLU A 149 -14.56 4.10 14.52
N PHE A 150 -15.63 3.44 14.08
CA PHE A 150 -16.78 3.08 14.91
C PHE A 150 -16.67 1.71 15.57
N MET A 151 -15.50 1.04 15.39
CA MET A 151 -15.28 -0.31 15.91
C MET A 151 -14.62 -0.29 17.26
N LYS A 152 -15.21 -1.01 18.23
CA LYS A 152 -14.62 -1.30 19.52
C LYS A 152 -14.41 -2.81 19.64
N ILE A 153 -13.28 -3.20 20.24
CA ILE A 153 -12.93 -4.59 20.48
C ILE A 153 -13.00 -4.84 21.98
N LYS A 154 -13.77 -5.87 22.37
CA LYS A 154 -13.79 -6.33 23.76
C LYS A 154 -12.83 -7.50 23.91
N PRO A 155 -11.83 -7.38 24.82
CA PRO A 155 -10.88 -8.45 25.09
C PRO A 155 -11.56 -9.68 25.66
N GLY A 156 -11.16 -10.85 25.21
CA GLY A 156 -11.66 -12.13 25.71
C GLY A 156 -10.84 -12.65 26.89
N ARG A 157 -11.45 -13.51 27.69
CA ARG A 157 -10.75 -14.22 28.77
C ARG A 157 -10.10 -15.52 28.30
N SER A 158 -10.71 -16.19 27.34
CA SER A 158 -10.27 -17.48 26.80
C SER A 158 -9.71 -17.41 25.38
N GLN A 159 -10.02 -16.34 24.71
CA GLN A 159 -9.57 -16.01 23.34
C GLN A 159 -9.16 -14.54 23.30
N LEU A 160 -8.43 -14.12 22.27
CA LEU A 160 -7.93 -12.76 22.17
C LEU A 160 -9.08 -11.74 22.16
N VAL A 161 -10.09 -11.96 21.34
CA VAL A 161 -11.27 -11.10 21.18
C VAL A 161 -12.51 -11.86 21.64
N ASP A 162 -13.28 -11.27 22.55
CA ASP A 162 -14.59 -11.78 22.97
C ASP A 162 -15.71 -11.32 22.04
N MET A 163 -15.68 -10.05 21.66
CA MET A 163 -16.73 -9.46 20.84
C MET A 163 -16.23 -8.18 20.15
N TYR A 164 -16.74 -7.95 18.95
CA TYR A 164 -16.67 -6.67 18.26
C TYR A 164 -17.97 -5.89 18.48
N GLU A 165 -17.85 -4.59 18.72
CA GLU A 165 -18.98 -3.69 18.90
C GLU A 165 -18.84 -2.52 17.90
N TYR A 166 -19.75 -2.48 16.94
CA TYR A 166 -19.82 -1.40 15.96
C TYR A 166 -20.88 -0.39 16.40
N THR A 167 -20.48 0.85 16.64
CA THR A 167 -21.38 1.91 17.12
C THR A 167 -21.35 3.09 16.17
N ASN A 168 -22.43 3.29 15.41
CA ASN A 168 -22.59 4.43 14.51
C ASN A 168 -23.83 5.22 14.93
N GLY A 169 -23.62 6.43 15.44
CA GLY A 169 -24.69 7.23 16.04
C GLY A 169 -25.39 6.50 17.19
N ASN A 170 -26.70 6.35 17.08
CA ASN A 170 -27.52 5.66 18.11
C ASN A 170 -27.62 4.14 17.91
N THR A 171 -27.02 3.59 16.87
CA THR A 171 -27.08 2.16 16.56
C THR A 171 -25.81 1.47 17.02
N SER A 172 -25.95 0.48 17.90
CA SER A 172 -24.86 -0.41 18.29
C SER A 172 -25.17 -1.84 17.86
N ARG A 173 -24.22 -2.46 17.15
CA ARG A 173 -24.30 -3.85 16.71
C ARG A 173 -23.13 -4.63 17.32
N LYS A 174 -23.46 -5.73 17.98
CA LYS A 174 -22.47 -6.68 18.51
C LYS A 174 -22.25 -7.78 17.47
N ILE A 175 -21.00 -8.11 17.21
CA ILE A 175 -20.58 -9.08 16.21
C ILE A 175 -19.62 -10.04 16.90
N LEU A 176 -19.86 -11.35 16.75
CA LEU A 176 -19.01 -12.36 17.30
C LEU A 176 -17.70 -12.48 16.52
N PRO A 177 -16.60 -12.96 17.11
CA PRO A 177 -15.34 -13.14 16.39
C PRO A 177 -15.44 -14.10 15.21
N GLU A 178 -16.32 -15.09 15.28
CA GLU A 178 -16.60 -16.06 14.21
C GLU A 178 -17.38 -15.47 13.03
N ASP A 179 -17.97 -14.29 13.18
CA ASP A 179 -18.71 -13.57 12.14
C ASP A 179 -17.95 -12.31 11.66
N MET A 180 -16.65 -12.24 11.95
CA MET A 180 -15.84 -11.06 11.63
C MET A 180 -14.49 -11.45 11.03
N VAL A 181 -14.24 -11.02 9.81
CA VAL A 181 -12.89 -11.02 9.23
C VAL A 181 -12.22 -9.69 9.60
N GLN A 182 -11.14 -9.76 10.36
CA GLN A 182 -10.31 -8.61 10.66
C GLN A 182 -9.00 -8.69 9.91
N LEU A 183 -8.82 -7.87 8.88
CA LEU A 183 -7.51 -7.63 8.29
C LEU A 183 -6.78 -6.59 9.15
N LYS A 184 -5.55 -6.88 9.56
CA LYS A 184 -4.75 -5.94 10.36
C LYS A 184 -3.28 -5.99 10.03
N LEU A 185 -2.65 -4.84 10.06
CA LEU A 185 -1.19 -4.71 10.01
C LEU A 185 -0.58 -5.10 11.36
N PRO A 186 0.65 -5.64 11.39
CA PRO A 186 1.34 -5.91 12.64
C PRO A 186 1.46 -4.65 13.50
N ASN A 187 1.16 -4.77 14.81
CA ASN A 187 1.31 -3.69 15.77
C ASN A 187 2.02 -4.23 17.02
N PRO A 188 3.25 -3.80 17.33
CA PRO A 188 4.00 -4.30 18.46
C PRO A 188 3.45 -3.85 19.82
N LYS A 189 2.55 -2.86 19.85
CA LYS A 189 2.01 -2.27 21.09
C LYS A 189 0.59 -2.67 21.38
N ASP A 190 -0.20 -2.98 20.37
CA ASP A 190 -1.60 -3.33 20.49
C ASP A 190 -1.89 -4.62 19.70
N PRO A 191 -2.25 -5.72 20.40
CA PRO A 191 -2.58 -6.96 19.73
C PRO A 191 -3.96 -6.95 19.05
N TYR A 192 -4.81 -5.97 19.38
CA TYR A 192 -6.19 -5.87 18.89
C TYR A 192 -6.30 -5.08 17.61
N PHE A 193 -5.65 -3.91 17.54
CA PHE A 193 -5.66 -3.03 16.40
C PHE A 193 -4.32 -3.03 15.68
N GLY A 194 -4.36 -3.00 14.36
CA GLY A 194 -3.17 -2.85 13.54
C GLY A 194 -2.56 -1.44 13.66
N GLN A 195 -1.29 -1.30 13.28
CA GLN A 195 -0.63 0.00 13.24
C GLN A 195 -0.88 0.65 11.87
N PRO A 196 -1.50 1.84 11.81
CA PRO A 196 -1.70 2.56 10.56
C PRO A 196 -0.38 2.95 9.90
N VAL A 197 -0.31 2.84 8.58
CA VAL A 197 0.86 3.33 7.82
C VAL A 197 0.97 4.85 7.97
N LEU A 198 -0.14 5.57 7.88
CA LEU A 198 -0.20 7.03 8.01
C LEU A 198 0.35 7.52 9.36
N MET A 199 0.22 6.73 10.43
CA MET A 199 0.76 7.08 11.75
C MET A 199 2.28 7.30 11.71
N ALA A 200 3.00 6.50 10.94
CA ALA A 200 4.45 6.67 10.78
C ALA A 200 4.79 7.93 9.96
N ALA A 201 3.95 8.31 9.01
CA ALA A 201 4.09 9.52 8.21
C ALA A 201 3.52 10.79 8.89
N GLY A 202 2.93 10.67 10.08
CA GLY A 202 2.15 11.75 10.71
C GLY A 202 2.90 13.07 10.85
N ARG A 203 4.16 13.04 11.31
CA ARG A 203 4.99 14.26 11.42
C ARG A 203 5.24 14.91 10.05
N ALA A 204 5.58 14.13 9.04
CA ALA A 204 5.81 14.62 7.69
C ALA A 204 4.52 15.22 7.09
N THR A 205 3.39 14.58 7.34
CA THR A 205 2.06 15.07 6.94
C THR A 205 1.70 16.39 7.61
N ASP A 206 1.97 16.55 8.90
CA ASP A 206 1.76 17.81 9.62
C ASP A 206 2.64 18.93 9.06
N ILE A 207 3.90 18.65 8.78
CA ILE A 207 4.82 19.62 8.17
C ILE A 207 4.32 20.04 6.78
N ASP A 208 3.89 19.11 5.91
CA ASP A 208 3.34 19.45 4.59
C ASP A 208 2.10 20.32 4.70
N ARG A 209 1.19 19.96 5.62
CA ARG A 209 -0.04 20.73 5.88
C ARG A 209 0.25 22.14 6.35
N GLU A 210 1.11 22.31 7.35
CA GLU A 210 1.45 23.64 7.88
C GLU A 210 2.23 24.47 6.85
N ALA A 211 3.12 23.88 6.08
CA ALA A 211 3.79 24.55 4.97
C ALA A 211 2.78 25.02 3.91
N GLY A 212 1.79 24.17 3.57
CA GLY A 212 0.70 24.53 2.66
C GLY A 212 -0.18 25.65 3.21
N ASN A 213 -0.54 25.60 4.49
CA ASN A 213 -1.32 26.64 5.18
C ASN A 213 -0.57 27.97 5.21
N TRP A 214 0.72 27.94 5.54
CA TRP A 214 1.56 29.12 5.50
C TRP A 214 1.64 29.74 4.09
N GLN A 215 1.88 28.91 3.07
CA GLN A 215 1.92 29.36 1.67
C GLN A 215 0.58 29.98 1.24
N LYS A 216 -0.54 29.33 1.58
CA LYS A 216 -1.88 29.86 1.31
C LYS A 216 -2.11 31.20 2.00
N SER A 217 -1.81 31.28 3.28
CA SER A 217 -1.92 32.52 4.08
C SER A 217 -1.03 33.63 3.53
N SER A 218 0.22 33.32 3.19
CA SER A 218 1.16 34.26 2.58
C SER A 218 0.65 34.81 1.25
N LEU A 219 0.09 33.94 0.39
CA LEU A 219 -0.52 34.37 -0.88
C LEU A 219 -1.80 35.18 -0.65
N GLN A 220 -2.64 34.84 0.31
CA GLN A 220 -3.85 35.55 0.65
C GLN A 220 -3.55 36.94 1.23
N ASN A 221 -2.58 37.02 2.15
CA ASN A 221 -2.18 38.23 2.82
C ASN A 221 -1.12 39.01 2.04
N ARG A 222 -0.62 38.50 0.91
CA ARG A 222 0.38 39.10 0.04
C ARG A 222 1.64 39.54 0.79
N ASN A 223 2.07 38.72 1.75
CA ASN A 223 3.24 38.99 2.63
C ASN A 223 3.14 40.27 3.44
N ILE A 224 1.95 40.87 3.61
CA ILE A 224 1.79 42.09 4.42
C ILE A 224 1.86 41.80 5.92
N SER A 225 1.58 40.56 6.34
CA SER A 225 1.63 40.15 7.76
C SER A 225 3.04 40.22 8.38
N ASP A 226 4.07 40.24 7.55
CA ASP A 226 5.46 40.22 7.97
C ASP A 226 6.14 41.61 7.87
N ILE A 227 5.33 42.66 7.91
CA ILE A 227 5.79 44.04 7.87
C ILE A 227 5.70 44.63 9.27
N HIS A 228 6.80 45.16 9.75
CA HIS A 228 6.87 46.00 10.94
C HIS A 228 6.90 47.46 10.51
N ILE A 229 5.94 48.24 11.00
CA ILE A 229 5.85 49.67 10.76
C ILE A 229 6.20 50.37 12.05
N GLU A 230 7.33 51.07 12.04
CA GLU A 230 7.72 51.98 13.13
C GLU A 230 6.96 53.30 12.96
N VAL A 231 6.20 53.68 13.97
CA VAL A 231 5.51 54.94 14.01
C VAL A 231 6.27 55.90 14.94
N PRO A 232 6.26 57.23 14.68
CA PRO A 232 6.95 58.20 15.53
C PRO A 232 6.47 58.17 16.97
N GLU A 233 7.37 58.45 17.92
CA GLU A 233 7.01 58.58 19.34
C GLU A 233 5.94 59.67 19.53
N GLY A 234 4.90 59.32 20.31
CA GLY A 234 3.73 60.17 20.53
C GLY A 234 2.56 59.98 19.61
N THR A 235 2.63 59.00 18.68
CA THR A 235 1.47 58.62 17.85
C THR A 235 0.34 58.11 18.72
N GLN A 236 -0.87 58.66 18.57
CA GLN A 236 -2.02 58.27 19.37
C GLN A 236 -2.57 56.90 18.96
N ALA A 237 -3.20 56.18 19.89
CA ALA A 237 -3.70 54.80 19.67
C ALA A 237 -4.72 54.70 18.52
N ASP A 238 -5.58 55.72 18.37
CA ASP A 238 -6.57 55.80 17.29
C ASP A 238 -5.90 55.89 15.89
N GLN A 239 -4.76 56.54 15.81
CA GLN A 239 -3.97 56.62 14.56
C GLN A 239 -3.32 55.25 14.22
N ILE A 240 -2.87 54.52 15.23
CA ILE A 240 -2.30 53.18 15.06
C ILE A 240 -3.38 52.23 14.58
N GLU A 241 -4.57 52.27 15.20
CA GLU A 241 -5.72 51.44 14.77
C GLU A 241 -6.14 51.79 13.33
N ALA A 242 -6.15 53.05 12.95
CA ALA A 242 -6.46 53.47 11.59
C ALA A 242 -5.45 52.95 10.55
N ILE A 243 -4.15 52.92 10.91
CA ILE A 243 -3.11 52.31 10.07
C ILE A 243 -3.32 50.80 9.94
N GLN A 244 -3.60 50.08 11.03
CA GLN A 244 -3.87 48.65 11.03
C GLN A 244 -5.11 48.32 10.21
N ALA A 245 -6.19 49.11 10.34
CA ALA A 245 -7.42 48.90 9.58
C ALA A 245 -7.19 49.07 8.06
N LYS A 246 -6.44 50.11 7.64
CA LYS A 246 -6.06 50.32 6.24
C LYS A 246 -5.18 49.21 5.67
N LEU A 247 -4.26 48.70 6.45
CA LEU A 247 -3.43 47.52 6.06
C LEU A 247 -4.27 46.27 5.88
N LYS A 248 -5.20 46.00 6.81
CA LYS A 248 -6.10 44.87 6.75
C LYS A 248 -7.05 44.97 5.56
N GLU A 249 -7.67 46.13 5.33
CA GLU A 249 -8.52 46.36 4.16
C GLU A 249 -7.77 46.12 2.86
N ARG A 250 -6.53 46.63 2.77
CA ARG A 250 -5.65 46.47 1.61
C ARG A 250 -5.30 44.98 1.37
N SER A 251 -5.04 44.20 2.43
CA SER A 251 -4.71 42.78 2.31
C SER A 251 -5.91 41.95 1.83
N GLN A 252 -7.12 42.38 2.17
CA GLN A 252 -8.36 41.65 1.87
C GLN A 252 -8.97 42.03 0.51
N THR A 253 -8.62 43.18 -0.08
CA THR A 253 -9.22 43.66 -1.32
C THR A 253 -8.34 43.35 -2.55
N PRO A 254 -8.75 42.48 -3.46
CA PRO A 254 -7.95 42.06 -4.62
C PRO A 254 -7.46 43.22 -5.53
N GLY A 255 -8.25 44.28 -5.71
CA GLY A 255 -7.90 45.42 -6.55
C GLY A 255 -6.84 46.34 -5.98
N ASN A 256 -6.70 46.41 -4.66
CA ASN A 256 -5.83 47.41 -3.97
C ASN A 256 -4.39 46.91 -3.70
N ALA A 257 -4.07 45.70 -4.11
CA ALA A 257 -2.79 45.06 -3.78
C ALA A 257 -1.54 45.76 -4.31
N ARG A 258 -1.66 46.46 -5.45
CA ARG A 258 -0.56 47.14 -6.10
C ARG A 258 -0.53 48.66 -5.85
N SER A 259 -1.47 49.17 -5.06
CA SER A 259 -1.48 50.59 -4.71
C SER A 259 -0.31 50.91 -3.79
N PRO A 260 0.43 52.00 -4.01
CA PRO A 260 1.55 52.37 -3.17
C PRO A 260 1.08 52.60 -1.73
N LEU A 261 1.83 52.09 -0.75
CA LEU A 261 1.61 52.39 0.66
C LEU A 261 2.29 53.71 0.99
N VAL A 262 1.51 54.73 1.33
CA VAL A 262 2.05 55.99 1.83
C VAL A 262 1.89 55.98 3.34
N SER A 263 3.02 55.96 4.05
CA SER A 263 3.12 55.99 5.52
C SER A 263 4.18 56.98 5.96
N SER A 264 3.97 57.62 7.09
CA SER A 264 4.95 58.46 7.74
C SER A 264 6.00 57.69 8.56
N GLY A 265 5.82 56.38 8.72
CA GLY A 265 6.70 55.47 9.46
C GLY A 265 7.70 54.75 8.56
N LYS A 266 8.77 54.22 9.16
CA LYS A 266 9.74 53.38 8.50
C LYS A 266 9.18 51.95 8.41
N ILE A 267 9.21 51.38 7.22
CA ILE A 267 8.74 50.03 6.97
C ILE A 267 9.94 49.06 6.97
N ASN A 268 9.97 48.12 7.90
CA ASN A 268 10.95 47.06 7.96
C ASN A 268 10.27 45.74 7.62
N GLN A 269 10.83 45.01 6.68
CA GLN A 269 10.36 43.66 6.36
C GLN A 269 11.03 42.67 7.34
N LEU A 270 10.21 41.94 8.12
CA LEU A 270 10.70 41.03 9.16
C LEU A 270 10.82 39.57 8.65
N SER A 271 10.13 39.27 7.56
CA SER A 271 10.07 37.89 7.06
C SER A 271 11.20 37.56 6.09
N ARG A 272 11.59 36.31 6.09
CA ARG A 272 12.42 35.75 5.04
C ARG A 272 11.56 35.54 3.78
N THR A 273 12.15 35.74 2.61
CA THR A 273 11.46 35.46 1.36
C THR A 273 11.26 33.95 1.20
N ALA A 274 10.24 33.50 0.45
CA ALA A 274 10.01 32.08 0.17
C ALA A 274 11.21 31.41 -0.52
N VAL A 275 12.00 32.18 -1.26
CA VAL A 275 13.26 31.72 -1.88
C VAL A 275 14.35 31.47 -0.82
N GLU A 276 14.43 32.31 0.22
CA GLU A 276 15.39 32.13 1.32
C GLU A 276 15.07 30.92 2.19
N MET A 277 13.82 30.48 2.21
CA MET A 277 13.39 29.31 2.96
C MET A 277 13.43 28.01 2.14
N ASP A 278 13.75 28.08 0.85
CA ASP A 278 13.83 26.93 -0.07
C ASP A 278 12.60 25.98 0.04
N PHE A 279 11.41 26.56 0.05
CA PHE A 279 10.17 25.83 0.28
C PHE A 279 9.92 24.67 -0.70
N ALA A 280 10.30 24.85 -1.96
CA ALA A 280 10.05 23.84 -2.98
C ALA A 280 10.83 22.55 -2.69
N ASN A 281 12.11 22.67 -2.35
CA ASN A 281 12.97 21.52 -2.03
C ASN A 281 12.59 20.90 -0.68
N SER A 282 12.24 21.74 0.31
CA SER A 282 11.76 21.26 1.61
C SER A 282 10.47 20.44 1.48
N ARG A 283 9.48 20.91 0.73
CA ARG A 283 8.24 20.17 0.47
C ARG A 283 8.51 18.86 -0.28
N ARG A 284 9.40 18.89 -1.29
CA ARG A 284 9.77 17.69 -2.02
C ARG A 284 10.42 16.64 -1.12
N SER A 285 11.27 17.06 -0.18
CA SER A 285 11.85 16.17 0.83
C SER A 285 10.79 15.51 1.71
N VAL A 286 9.81 16.28 2.18
CA VAL A 286 8.67 15.79 2.98
C VAL A 286 7.82 14.82 2.17
N TRP A 287 7.54 15.11 0.91
CA TRP A 287 6.80 14.19 0.03
C TRP A 287 7.54 12.88 -0.22
N THR A 288 8.88 12.96 -0.32
CA THR A 288 9.72 11.76 -0.44
C THR A 288 9.63 10.90 0.82
N GLU A 289 9.64 11.52 2.01
CA GLU A 289 9.49 10.83 3.28
C GLU A 289 8.11 10.15 3.41
N ILE A 290 7.03 10.86 3.08
CA ILE A 290 5.66 10.30 3.08
C ILE A 290 5.58 9.14 2.11
N ALA A 291 6.02 9.33 0.85
CA ALA A 291 5.99 8.31 -0.18
C ALA A 291 6.79 7.05 0.22
N ALA A 292 7.96 7.23 0.86
CA ALA A 292 8.78 6.14 1.38
C ALA A 292 8.08 5.34 2.48
N VAL A 293 7.37 6.01 3.41
CA VAL A 293 6.59 5.33 4.47
C VAL A 293 5.48 4.47 3.88
N PHE A 294 4.80 4.95 2.83
CA PHE A 294 3.79 4.16 2.11
C PHE A 294 4.39 3.11 1.15
N GLY A 295 5.71 3.11 0.96
CA GLY A 295 6.38 2.23 0.00
C GLY A 295 6.02 2.54 -1.46
N VAL A 296 5.63 3.79 -1.77
CA VAL A 296 5.21 4.21 -3.11
C VAL A 296 6.27 5.16 -3.68
N PRO A 297 6.99 4.79 -4.76
CA PRO A 297 7.93 5.71 -5.40
C PRO A 297 7.24 6.99 -5.88
N LEU A 298 7.88 8.16 -5.74
CA LEU A 298 7.33 9.43 -6.23
C LEU A 298 7.00 9.39 -7.73
N ALA A 299 7.78 8.65 -8.52
CA ALA A 299 7.50 8.45 -9.94
C ALA A 299 6.13 7.79 -10.19
N ALA A 300 5.72 6.86 -9.34
CA ALA A 300 4.41 6.22 -9.42
C ALA A 300 3.25 7.16 -9.04
N LEU A 301 3.56 8.30 -8.40
CA LEU A 301 2.63 9.37 -8.06
C LEU A 301 2.63 10.52 -9.09
N GLY A 302 3.40 10.38 -10.19
CA GLY A 302 3.44 11.36 -11.28
C GLY A 302 4.60 12.36 -11.22
N PHE A 303 5.53 12.24 -10.27
CA PHE A 303 6.72 13.10 -10.18
C PHE A 303 7.87 12.50 -10.99
N THR A 304 7.94 12.83 -12.28
CA THR A 304 8.87 12.20 -13.26
C THR A 304 10.07 13.06 -13.65
N GLU A 305 10.28 14.22 -13.04
CA GLU A 305 11.28 15.22 -13.47
C GLU A 305 12.72 14.69 -13.60
N SER A 306 13.08 13.62 -12.89
CA SER A 306 14.43 13.03 -12.91
C SER A 306 14.44 11.55 -13.29
N VAL A 307 13.36 11.04 -13.88
CA VAL A 307 13.16 9.60 -14.12
C VAL A 307 13.19 9.33 -15.61
N ASN A 308 14.15 8.50 -16.08
CA ASN A 308 14.10 7.94 -17.43
C ASN A 308 13.16 6.70 -17.47
N LEU A 309 12.77 6.25 -18.66
CA LEU A 309 11.82 5.17 -18.84
C LEU A 309 12.25 3.86 -18.12
N ALA A 310 13.52 3.48 -18.24
CA ALA A 310 14.05 2.26 -17.62
C ALA A 310 13.98 2.31 -16.07
N ASN A 311 14.23 3.49 -15.48
CA ASN A 311 14.10 3.67 -14.05
C ASN A 311 12.62 3.67 -13.61
N ALA A 312 11.71 4.18 -14.44
CA ALA A 312 10.27 4.15 -14.15
C ALA A 312 9.75 2.72 -14.06
N ASP A 313 10.12 1.85 -14.99
CA ASP A 313 9.74 0.43 -15.00
C ASP A 313 10.33 -0.30 -13.77
N ALA A 314 11.60 -0.05 -13.45
CA ALA A 314 12.24 -0.60 -12.26
C ALA A 314 11.53 -0.17 -10.97
N MET A 315 11.14 1.11 -10.85
CA MET A 315 10.40 1.62 -9.69
C MET A 315 8.99 1.03 -9.60
N MET A 316 8.30 0.82 -10.73
CA MET A 316 7.00 0.15 -10.74
C MET A 316 7.13 -1.32 -10.33
N LYS A 317 8.14 -2.03 -10.82
CA LYS A 317 8.44 -3.39 -10.41
C LYS A 317 8.73 -3.46 -8.91
N GLN A 318 9.54 -2.55 -8.39
CA GLN A 318 9.82 -2.43 -6.95
C GLN A 318 8.56 -2.19 -6.12
N LEU A 319 7.67 -1.27 -6.54
CA LEU A 319 6.39 -1.02 -5.87
C LEU A 319 5.58 -2.32 -5.73
N TRP A 320 5.50 -3.10 -6.81
CA TRP A 320 4.79 -4.38 -6.77
C TRP A 320 5.47 -5.40 -5.86
N GLN A 321 6.78 -5.61 -6.02
CA GLN A 321 7.52 -6.65 -5.30
C GLN A 321 7.65 -6.36 -3.80
N ASP A 322 7.92 -5.09 -3.43
CA ASP A 322 8.26 -4.74 -2.05
C ASP A 322 7.04 -4.24 -1.26
N THR A 323 5.97 -3.78 -1.93
CA THR A 323 4.83 -3.16 -1.24
C THR A 323 3.52 -3.91 -1.51
N ILE A 324 3.13 -4.09 -2.78
CA ILE A 324 1.80 -4.61 -3.11
C ILE A 324 1.70 -6.11 -2.89
N VAL A 325 2.64 -6.90 -3.40
CA VAL A 325 2.63 -8.36 -3.25
C VAL A 325 2.70 -8.79 -1.77
N PRO A 326 3.59 -8.23 -0.92
CA PRO A 326 3.60 -8.55 0.50
C PRO A 326 2.28 -8.22 1.21
N GLN A 327 1.58 -7.15 0.80
CA GLN A 327 0.29 -6.82 1.37
C GLN A 327 -0.82 -7.78 0.91
N LEU A 328 -0.82 -8.20 -0.36
CA LEU A 328 -1.72 -9.24 -0.87
C LEU A 328 -1.50 -10.57 -0.16
N GLU A 329 -0.25 -10.96 0.08
CA GLU A 329 0.11 -12.15 0.87
C GLU A 329 -0.38 -12.07 2.32
N LEU A 330 -0.31 -10.88 2.95
CA LEU A 330 -0.90 -10.66 4.26
C LEU A 330 -2.41 -10.89 4.24
N PHE A 331 -3.10 -10.30 3.25
CA PHE A 331 -4.55 -10.46 3.09
C PHE A 331 -4.92 -11.92 2.86
N LYS A 332 -4.23 -12.60 1.94
CA LYS A 332 -4.44 -14.02 1.67
C LYS A 332 -4.38 -14.85 2.95
N ARG A 333 -3.31 -14.70 3.74
CA ARG A 333 -3.13 -15.46 4.98
C ARG A 333 -4.23 -15.18 6.01
N GLN A 334 -4.68 -13.93 6.09
CA GLN A 334 -5.75 -13.56 7.01
C GLN A 334 -7.11 -14.05 6.51
N PHE A 335 -7.38 -13.99 5.21
CA PHE A 335 -8.56 -14.59 4.61
C PHE A 335 -8.57 -16.12 4.72
N ASP A 336 -7.45 -16.78 4.48
CA ASP A 336 -7.37 -18.24 4.61
C ASP A 336 -7.70 -18.68 6.04
N HIS A 337 -7.22 -17.94 7.03
CA HIS A 337 -7.44 -18.26 8.44
C HIS A 337 -8.87 -17.95 8.91
N GLN A 338 -9.49 -16.87 8.48
CA GLN A 338 -10.73 -16.36 9.03
C GLN A 338 -11.96 -16.65 8.16
N LEU A 339 -11.80 -16.65 6.82
CA LEU A 339 -12.90 -16.78 5.87
C LEU A 339 -12.89 -18.11 5.12
N ALA A 340 -11.78 -18.47 4.45
CA ALA A 340 -11.73 -19.62 3.56
C ALA A 340 -11.92 -20.95 4.31
N SER A 341 -11.45 -21.04 5.56
CA SER A 341 -11.62 -22.20 6.44
C SER A 341 -13.09 -22.58 6.69
N GLU A 342 -14.03 -21.66 6.51
CA GLU A 342 -15.48 -21.93 6.70
C GLU A 342 -16.11 -22.66 5.49
N PHE A 343 -15.42 -22.68 4.35
CA PHE A 343 -15.90 -23.32 3.13
C PHE A 343 -15.44 -24.77 2.94
N GLY A 344 -14.57 -25.25 3.82
CA GLY A 344 -14.10 -26.63 3.83
C GLY A 344 -12.60 -26.78 4.11
N ASP A 345 -12.21 -28.04 4.42
CA ASP A 345 -10.80 -28.34 4.69
C ASP A 345 -9.95 -28.17 3.42
N GLY A 346 -8.83 -27.47 3.55
CA GLY A 346 -7.91 -27.22 2.45
C GLY A 346 -8.34 -26.13 1.47
N VAL A 347 -9.52 -25.54 1.64
CA VAL A 347 -9.95 -24.37 0.83
C VAL A 347 -9.12 -23.16 1.21
N CYS A 348 -8.65 -22.43 0.21
CA CYS A 348 -7.84 -21.23 0.36
C CYS A 348 -8.27 -20.15 -0.64
N MET A 349 -7.88 -18.92 -0.37
CA MET A 349 -8.00 -17.82 -1.31
C MET A 349 -6.67 -17.57 -2.00
N GLU A 350 -6.73 -17.35 -3.29
CA GLU A 350 -5.57 -17.03 -4.13
C GLU A 350 -5.83 -15.79 -4.95
N PHE A 351 -4.74 -15.16 -5.37
CA PHE A 351 -4.77 -14.00 -6.25
C PHE A 351 -3.92 -14.22 -7.49
N ASP A 352 -4.30 -13.60 -8.60
CA ASP A 352 -3.68 -13.80 -9.91
C ASP A 352 -2.90 -12.54 -10.32
N LEU A 353 -1.58 -12.67 -10.44
CA LEU A 353 -0.67 -11.61 -10.88
C LEU A 353 -0.26 -11.72 -12.35
N SER A 354 -0.80 -12.69 -13.09
CA SER A 354 -0.41 -12.95 -14.50
C SER A 354 -0.63 -11.75 -15.42
N ASN A 355 -1.61 -10.89 -15.10
CA ASN A 355 -1.93 -9.69 -15.87
C ASN A 355 -1.18 -8.43 -15.41
N VAL A 356 -0.28 -8.54 -14.43
CA VAL A 356 0.48 -7.39 -13.92
C VAL A 356 1.72 -7.17 -14.76
N THR A 357 1.65 -6.27 -15.73
CA THR A 357 2.73 -5.97 -16.67
C THR A 357 4.07 -5.63 -15.98
N ALA A 358 4.03 -4.95 -14.84
CA ALA A 358 5.23 -4.59 -14.09
C ALA A 358 5.99 -5.79 -13.50
N LEU A 359 5.34 -6.94 -13.31
CA LEU A 359 5.95 -8.17 -12.81
C LEU A 359 6.36 -9.14 -13.92
N GLN A 360 5.84 -8.96 -15.13
CA GLN A 360 6.22 -9.77 -16.27
C GLN A 360 7.65 -9.43 -16.68
N GLU A 361 8.42 -10.44 -17.05
CA GLU A 361 9.67 -10.21 -17.76
C GLU A 361 9.38 -9.53 -19.10
N SER A 362 10.13 -8.47 -19.42
CA SER A 362 10.01 -7.87 -20.73
C SER A 362 10.31 -8.92 -21.82
N LEU A 363 9.64 -8.81 -22.95
CA LEU A 363 9.87 -9.73 -24.08
C LEU A 363 11.36 -9.80 -24.45
N ASP A 364 12.06 -8.66 -24.40
CA ASP A 364 13.50 -8.58 -24.66
C ASP A 364 14.31 -9.43 -23.67
N SER A 365 13.98 -9.36 -22.37
CA SER A 365 14.63 -10.19 -21.35
C SER A 365 14.35 -11.68 -21.56
N LYS A 366 13.10 -12.03 -21.89
CA LYS A 366 12.73 -13.40 -22.25
C LYS A 366 13.50 -13.90 -23.47
N LEU A 367 13.62 -13.09 -24.49
CA LEU A 367 14.38 -13.43 -25.72
C LEU A 367 15.88 -13.61 -25.45
N VAL A 368 16.49 -12.73 -24.61
CA VAL A 368 17.89 -12.89 -24.20
C VAL A 368 18.09 -14.19 -23.40
N ASN A 369 17.16 -14.50 -22.48
CA ASN A 369 17.19 -15.75 -21.72
C ASN A 369 16.95 -16.97 -22.63
N ALA A 370 16.04 -16.87 -23.60
CA ALA A 370 15.82 -17.90 -24.62
C ALA A 370 17.08 -18.18 -25.43
N GLN A 371 17.78 -17.14 -25.89
CA GLN A 371 19.04 -17.28 -26.62
C GLN A 371 20.11 -17.99 -25.77
N ARG A 372 20.23 -17.64 -24.48
CA ARG A 372 21.17 -18.29 -23.56
C ARG A 372 20.84 -19.77 -23.35
N LEU A 373 19.56 -20.11 -23.16
CA LEU A 373 19.11 -21.48 -23.02
C LEU A 373 19.37 -22.30 -24.29
N TYR A 374 19.13 -21.71 -25.45
CA TYR A 374 19.43 -22.32 -26.75
C TYR A 374 20.93 -22.61 -26.91
N GLN A 375 21.82 -21.67 -26.53
CA GLN A 375 23.26 -21.87 -26.53
C GLN A 375 23.73 -23.00 -25.59
N LEU A 376 22.94 -23.28 -24.55
CA LEU A 376 23.19 -24.40 -23.60
C LEU A 376 22.65 -25.74 -24.14
N GLY A 377 22.04 -25.78 -25.34
CA GLY A 377 21.56 -26.99 -25.98
C GLY A 377 20.12 -27.40 -25.64
N PHE A 378 19.32 -26.49 -25.08
CA PHE A 378 17.88 -26.75 -24.88
C PHE A 378 17.12 -26.58 -26.21
N SER A 379 16.13 -27.46 -26.48
CA SER A 379 15.29 -27.36 -27.65
C SER A 379 14.41 -26.10 -27.59
N LEU A 380 14.09 -25.51 -28.76
CA LEU A 380 13.23 -24.32 -28.83
C LEU A 380 11.84 -24.56 -28.24
N ALA A 381 11.28 -25.76 -28.41
CA ALA A 381 9.99 -26.13 -27.79
C ALA A 381 10.05 -26.10 -26.25
N ALA A 382 11.12 -26.65 -25.66
CA ALA A 382 11.31 -26.61 -24.20
C ALA A 382 11.54 -25.16 -23.69
N ILE A 383 12.21 -24.33 -24.46
CA ILE A 383 12.45 -22.91 -24.17
C ILE A 383 11.12 -22.15 -24.22
N ASN A 384 10.31 -22.37 -25.27
CA ASN A 384 9.01 -21.72 -25.43
C ASN A 384 8.08 -22.05 -24.24
N GLN A 385 8.01 -23.31 -23.87
CA GLN A 385 7.20 -23.75 -22.74
C GLN A 385 7.71 -23.17 -21.40
N ARG A 386 9.04 -23.16 -21.18
CA ARG A 386 9.63 -22.69 -19.90
C ARG A 386 9.57 -21.18 -19.71
N LEU A 387 9.70 -20.42 -20.77
CA LEU A 387 9.68 -18.95 -20.75
C LEU A 387 8.30 -18.37 -21.08
N GLU A 388 7.32 -19.22 -21.40
CA GLU A 388 5.98 -18.82 -21.79
C GLU A 388 6.02 -17.73 -22.88
N LEU A 389 6.71 -18.04 -23.98
CA LEU A 389 6.88 -17.08 -25.09
C LEU A 389 5.61 -16.96 -25.93
N GLY A 390 4.73 -17.94 -25.88
CA GLY A 390 3.42 -17.93 -26.55
C GLY A 390 3.48 -18.28 -28.04
N PHE A 391 4.58 -18.85 -28.52
CA PHE A 391 4.67 -19.37 -29.90
C PHE A 391 3.94 -20.69 -30.03
N ASN A 392 3.20 -20.88 -31.13
CA ASN A 392 2.56 -22.16 -31.42
C ASN A 392 3.64 -23.16 -31.93
N ASP A 393 3.36 -24.46 -31.78
CA ASP A 393 4.32 -25.50 -32.17
C ASP A 393 4.71 -25.44 -33.65
N ASP A 394 3.81 -24.97 -34.55
CA ASP A 394 4.01 -24.77 -35.97
C ASP A 394 4.86 -23.51 -36.30
N GLU A 395 5.07 -22.60 -35.35
CA GLU A 395 5.93 -21.43 -35.45
C GLU A 395 7.35 -21.68 -34.97
N ILE A 396 7.59 -22.83 -34.33
CA ILE A 396 8.87 -23.22 -33.75
C ILE A 396 9.62 -24.10 -34.70
N PHE A 397 10.57 -23.52 -35.40
CA PHE A 397 11.47 -24.27 -36.30
C PHE A 397 12.81 -24.50 -35.58
N GLU A 398 13.19 -25.77 -35.39
CA GLU A 398 14.59 -26.08 -35.03
C GLU A 398 15.42 -25.82 -36.28
N PRO A 399 16.45 -24.94 -36.20
CA PRO A 399 17.35 -24.75 -37.33
C PRO A 399 17.99 -26.11 -37.63
N GLU A 400 17.96 -26.52 -38.91
CA GLU A 400 18.74 -27.67 -39.34
C GLU A 400 20.17 -27.50 -38.86
N PRO A 401 20.78 -28.53 -38.28
CA PRO A 401 22.20 -28.46 -37.93
C PRO A 401 22.93 -28.01 -39.19
N LEU A 402 23.66 -26.90 -39.06
CA LEU A 402 24.57 -26.48 -40.13
C LEU A 402 25.41 -27.71 -40.42
N GLU A 403 25.18 -28.33 -41.61
CA GLU A 403 26.01 -29.42 -42.09
C GLU A 403 27.45 -28.99 -41.86
N ASP A 404 28.17 -29.82 -41.16
CA ASP A 404 29.53 -29.67 -40.71
C ASP A 404 30.35 -28.63 -41.48
N GLU A 405 31.00 -27.73 -40.69
CA GLU A 405 32.11 -26.95 -41.18
C GLU A 405 32.79 -27.67 -42.34
N ILE A 406 32.83 -27.04 -43.49
CA ILE A 406 33.62 -27.47 -44.60
C ILE A 406 35.00 -27.79 -44.00
N ALA A 407 35.27 -29.08 -43.77
CA ALA A 407 36.55 -29.52 -43.34
C ALA A 407 37.54 -29.08 -44.42
N VAL A 408 38.04 -27.87 -44.25
CA VAL A 408 39.10 -27.33 -45.09
C VAL A 408 40.22 -28.35 -45.01
N SER A 409 40.40 -29.09 -46.05
CA SER A 409 41.44 -30.14 -46.08
C SER A 409 42.78 -29.51 -45.73
N ASP A 410 43.62 -30.24 -45.01
CA ASP A 410 44.99 -29.79 -44.63
C ASP A 410 45.77 -29.27 -45.85
N ASP A 411 45.47 -29.74 -47.03
CA ASP A 411 46.05 -29.28 -48.28
C ASP A 411 45.52 -27.91 -48.74
N GLU A 412 44.29 -27.58 -48.44
CA GLU A 412 43.69 -26.27 -48.72
C GLU A 412 44.15 -25.23 -47.71
N VAL A 413 44.31 -25.59 -46.43
CA VAL A 413 44.95 -24.74 -45.39
C VAL A 413 46.40 -24.43 -45.77
N LYS A 414 47.16 -25.43 -46.24
CA LYS A 414 48.54 -25.23 -46.73
C LYS A 414 48.59 -24.35 -47.98
N ARG A 415 47.64 -24.45 -48.91
CA ARG A 415 47.53 -23.55 -50.06
C ARG A 415 47.24 -22.11 -49.66
N LEU A 416 46.34 -21.90 -48.73
CA LEU A 416 45.98 -20.57 -48.21
C LEU A 416 47.15 -19.96 -47.41
N LEU A 417 47.85 -20.73 -46.59
CA LEU A 417 49.03 -20.27 -45.85
C LEU A 417 50.18 -19.90 -46.80
N LYS A 418 50.34 -20.65 -47.91
CA LYS A 418 51.33 -20.34 -48.95
C LYS A 418 50.96 -19.10 -49.78
N ALA A 419 49.68 -18.86 -50.01
CA ALA A 419 49.20 -17.67 -50.71
C ALA A 419 49.31 -16.38 -49.87
N VAL A 420 49.34 -16.47 -48.53
CA VAL A 420 49.46 -15.34 -47.59
C VAL A 420 50.93 -15.14 -47.11
N GLY A 421 51.87 -15.93 -47.68
CA GLY A 421 53.31 -15.74 -47.39
C GLY A 421 53.81 -16.33 -46.07
N TYR A 422 53.02 -17.22 -45.45
CA TYR A 422 53.46 -18.03 -44.30
C TYR A 422 53.67 -19.48 -44.74
N GLY A 423 54.90 -19.81 -45.12
CA GLY A 423 55.30 -21.17 -45.41
C GLY A 423 56.53 -21.25 -46.30
N GLU A 424 57.61 -21.70 -45.76
CA GLU A 424 58.69 -22.31 -46.52
C GLU A 424 58.22 -23.60 -47.17
#